data_b26481eae5bd40fb0ea6e9af594c88cd
#
_entry.id   b26481eae5bd40fb0ea6e9af594c88cd
#
_cell.length_a   1.000
_cell.length_b   1.000
_cell.length_c   1.000
_cell.angle_alpha   90.00
_cell.angle_beta   90.00
_cell.angle_gamma   90.00
#
_symmetry.space_group_name_H-M   'P 1'
#
loop_
_entity.id
_entity.type
_entity.pdbx_description
1 polymer ?
#
loop_
_entity_poly.entity_id
_entity_poly.type
_entity_poly.pdbx_seq_one_letter_code
_entity_poly.pdbx_strand_id
1 'polypeptide(L)'
;PENTCGPMTDRLTITLAQLNPVVGAINGNIDKVREARRQAASVGADLVVCSELVVSGYPPEDLVLKPFFLEKVEDAVRAFAEETADGGPGVLLTAPWRDGGATYNAALLLEGGKIAATRFKRDLPNYGVFDEMRVFAPGPMPGPIDFKGVRIGVPICEDIWTPDVAECLQESGAEILLVPNGSPYNIAKTDQRLQHAVARVTETGLPLIYVNQVG
;
A
#
# COMPACT_ATOMS: atom_id res chain seq x y z
N PRO A 1 24.86 -7.42 -25.99
CA PRO A 1 23.76 -6.69 -25.38
C PRO A 1 24.23 -6.24 -23.99
N GLU A 2 24.65 -4.97 -23.93
CA GLU A 2 25.09 -4.35 -22.68
C GLU A 2 23.87 -4.15 -21.79
N ASN A 3 23.89 -4.78 -20.61
CA ASN A 3 22.99 -4.47 -19.53
C ASN A 3 23.32 -3.04 -19.05
N THR A 4 22.65 -2.03 -19.60
CA THR A 4 22.65 -0.70 -19.04
C THR A 4 21.81 -0.69 -17.76
N CYS A 5 22.45 -1.09 -16.64
CA CYS A 5 21.95 -0.71 -15.33
C CYS A 5 21.92 0.83 -15.32
N GLY A 6 20.73 1.40 -15.26
CA GLY A 6 20.59 2.85 -15.11
C GLY A 6 21.30 3.31 -13.82
N PRO A 7 21.66 4.60 -13.69
CA PRO A 7 22.38 5.06 -12.51
C PRO A 7 21.57 4.72 -11.26
N MET A 8 22.19 3.96 -10.33
CA MET A 8 21.66 3.75 -9.00
C MET A 8 21.52 5.14 -8.36
N THR A 9 20.31 5.53 -8.06
CA THR A 9 20.06 6.82 -7.40
C THR A 9 20.30 6.62 -5.89
N ASP A 10 21.26 7.35 -5.33
CA ASP A 10 21.50 7.37 -3.87
C ASP A 10 20.32 8.00 -3.10
N ARG A 11 19.24 8.33 -3.77
CA ARG A 11 18.09 9.04 -3.21
C ARG A 11 16.77 8.57 -3.82
N LEU A 12 15.80 8.26 -2.97
CA LEU A 12 14.40 8.00 -3.34
C LEU A 12 13.51 9.09 -2.72
N THR A 13 12.80 9.84 -3.56
CA THR A 13 11.88 10.89 -3.13
C THR A 13 10.46 10.35 -3.10
N ILE A 14 9.87 10.28 -1.89
CA ILE A 14 8.56 9.68 -1.65
C ILE A 14 7.55 10.77 -1.26
N THR A 15 6.39 10.79 -1.92
CA THR A 15 5.23 11.60 -1.53
C THR A 15 4.23 10.73 -0.77
N LEU A 16 3.80 11.20 0.39
CA LEU A 16 2.76 10.56 1.21
C LEU A 16 1.40 11.14 0.84
N ALA A 17 0.56 10.34 0.19
CA ALA A 17 -0.77 10.74 -0.21
C ALA A 17 -1.78 10.45 0.92
N GLN A 18 -1.84 11.37 1.88
CA GLN A 18 -2.82 11.31 2.97
C GLN A 18 -4.17 11.85 2.47
N LEU A 19 -5.00 10.94 1.98
CA LEU A 19 -6.27 11.25 1.32
C LEU A 19 -7.47 10.91 2.23
N ASN A 20 -8.64 11.45 1.88
CA ASN A 20 -9.93 11.08 2.44
C ASN A 20 -10.72 10.25 1.41
N PRO A 21 -10.51 8.92 1.32
CA PRO A 21 -11.27 8.08 0.41
C PRO A 21 -12.71 7.91 0.92
N VAL A 22 -13.65 7.80 -0.03
CA VAL A 22 -15.06 7.54 0.28
C VAL A 22 -15.37 6.08 -0.04
N VAL A 23 -15.97 5.36 0.90
CA VAL A 23 -16.33 3.94 0.72
C VAL A 23 -17.24 3.76 -0.50
N GLY A 24 -16.85 2.87 -1.40
CA GLY A 24 -17.58 2.56 -2.63
C GLY A 24 -17.39 3.55 -3.78
N ALA A 25 -16.77 4.71 -3.58
CA ALA A 25 -16.58 5.72 -4.62
C ALA A 25 -15.29 5.48 -5.44
N ILE A 26 -15.17 4.32 -6.08
CA ILE A 26 -13.96 3.83 -6.77
C ILE A 26 -13.33 4.92 -7.65
N ASN A 27 -14.07 5.45 -8.63
CA ASN A 27 -13.54 6.43 -9.57
C ASN A 27 -13.14 7.74 -8.87
N GLY A 28 -13.95 8.23 -7.93
CA GLY A 28 -13.64 9.44 -7.17
C GLY A 28 -12.41 9.29 -6.28
N ASN A 29 -12.15 8.09 -5.77
CA ASN A 29 -10.93 7.79 -5.01
C ASN A 29 -9.70 7.70 -5.93
N ILE A 30 -9.82 7.08 -7.09
CA ILE A 30 -8.75 7.08 -8.12
C ILE A 30 -8.44 8.52 -8.57
N ASP A 31 -9.45 9.38 -8.74
CA ASP A 31 -9.23 10.79 -9.12
C ASP A 31 -8.41 11.55 -8.07
N LYS A 32 -8.65 11.27 -6.76
CA LYS A 32 -7.84 11.84 -5.68
C LYS A 32 -6.39 11.35 -5.74
N VAL A 33 -6.17 10.07 -6.02
CA VAL A 33 -4.81 9.52 -6.18
C VAL A 33 -4.11 10.10 -7.41
N ARG A 34 -4.84 10.23 -8.52
CA ARG A 34 -4.33 10.87 -9.76
C ARG A 34 -3.86 12.31 -9.50
N GLU A 35 -4.66 13.07 -8.76
CA GLU A 35 -4.30 14.45 -8.39
C GLU A 35 -3.07 14.46 -7.48
N ALA A 36 -2.99 13.58 -6.48
CA ALA A 36 -1.81 13.46 -5.62
C ALA A 36 -0.55 13.09 -6.43
N ARG A 37 -0.68 12.17 -7.40
CA ARG A 37 0.40 11.81 -8.32
C ARG A 37 0.87 12.99 -9.17
N ARG A 38 -0.08 13.79 -9.69
CA ARG A 38 0.25 15.00 -10.46
C ARG A 38 1.03 16.01 -9.62
N GLN A 39 0.61 16.22 -8.37
CA GLN A 39 1.33 17.10 -7.43
C GLN A 39 2.73 16.56 -7.11
N ALA A 40 2.84 15.25 -6.87
CA ALA A 40 4.12 14.57 -6.63
C ALA A 40 5.08 14.74 -7.82
N ALA A 41 4.58 14.61 -9.05
CA ALA A 41 5.38 14.85 -10.26
C ALA A 41 5.92 16.28 -10.32
N SER A 42 5.15 17.28 -9.90
CA SER A 42 5.57 18.69 -9.93
C SER A 42 6.71 19.01 -8.99
N VAL A 43 6.95 18.18 -7.97
CA VAL A 43 8.07 18.31 -7.02
C VAL A 43 9.17 17.28 -7.24
N GLY A 44 9.11 16.53 -8.33
CA GLY A 44 10.13 15.54 -8.69
C GLY A 44 10.15 14.30 -7.79
N ALA A 45 9.00 13.89 -7.25
CA ALA A 45 8.90 12.65 -6.50
C ALA A 45 9.07 11.42 -7.41
N ASP A 46 9.61 10.34 -6.85
CA ASP A 46 9.77 9.05 -7.51
C ASP A 46 8.56 8.14 -7.28
N LEU A 47 8.00 8.19 -6.07
CA LEU A 47 6.93 7.30 -5.63
C LEU A 47 5.87 8.06 -4.84
N VAL A 48 4.61 7.72 -5.09
CA VAL A 48 3.46 8.12 -4.25
C VAL A 48 3.01 6.93 -3.43
N VAL A 49 2.89 7.09 -2.12
CA VAL A 49 2.39 6.05 -1.22
C VAL A 49 1.01 6.44 -0.72
N CYS A 50 0.03 5.56 -0.93
CA CYS A 50 -1.36 5.74 -0.49
C CYS A 50 -1.62 5.04 0.85
N SER A 51 -2.72 5.43 1.53
CA SER A 51 -3.25 4.73 2.69
C SER A 51 -3.89 3.40 2.32
N GLU A 52 -4.19 2.55 3.31
CA GLU A 52 -4.82 1.23 3.12
C GLU A 52 -6.18 1.33 2.41
N LEU A 53 -6.44 0.41 1.46
CA LEU A 53 -7.68 0.27 0.69
C LEU A 53 -8.19 1.59 0.08
N VAL A 54 -7.28 2.46 -0.35
CA VAL A 54 -7.61 3.80 -0.85
C VAL A 54 -8.62 3.78 -2.00
N VAL A 55 -8.60 2.75 -2.86
CA VAL A 55 -9.50 2.65 -4.03
C VAL A 55 -10.94 2.36 -3.61
N SER A 56 -11.15 1.43 -2.69
CA SER A 56 -12.49 1.08 -2.19
C SER A 56 -13.01 2.00 -1.09
N GLY A 57 -12.10 2.72 -0.41
CA GLY A 57 -12.32 3.28 0.91
C GLY A 57 -12.26 2.20 2.00
N TYR A 58 -11.99 2.60 3.24
CA TYR A 58 -11.85 1.70 4.39
C TYR A 58 -12.85 2.08 5.50
N PRO A 59 -13.58 1.12 6.11
CA PRO A 59 -13.67 -0.29 5.73
C PRO A 59 -14.67 -0.52 4.59
N PRO A 60 -14.37 -1.40 3.62
CA PRO A 60 -15.25 -1.64 2.48
C PRO A 60 -16.42 -2.57 2.79
N GLU A 61 -16.41 -3.23 3.97
CA GLU A 61 -17.47 -4.10 4.46
C GLU A 61 -17.89 -5.16 3.41
N ASP A 62 -19.20 -5.42 3.30
CA ASP A 62 -19.78 -6.39 2.37
C ASP A 62 -19.63 -6.05 0.87
N LEU A 63 -19.12 -4.87 0.54
CA LEU A 63 -18.87 -4.51 -0.87
C LEU A 63 -17.88 -5.49 -1.52
N VAL A 64 -16.86 -5.92 -0.79
CA VAL A 64 -15.84 -6.85 -1.32
C VAL A 64 -16.34 -8.28 -1.51
N LEU A 65 -17.53 -8.60 -1.01
CA LEU A 65 -18.20 -9.88 -1.27
C LEU A 65 -19.00 -9.86 -2.59
N LYS A 66 -19.09 -8.69 -3.25
CA LYS A 66 -19.84 -8.52 -4.49
C LYS A 66 -18.90 -8.62 -5.70
N PRO A 67 -19.00 -9.65 -6.56
CA PRO A 67 -18.11 -9.82 -7.71
C PRO A 67 -18.05 -8.58 -8.60
N PHE A 68 -19.20 -7.96 -8.89
CA PHE A 68 -19.27 -6.75 -9.70
C PHE A 68 -18.47 -5.58 -9.09
N PHE A 69 -18.45 -5.43 -7.78
CA PHE A 69 -17.67 -4.38 -7.11
C PHE A 69 -16.17 -4.63 -7.29
N LEU A 70 -15.72 -5.86 -7.08
CA LEU A 70 -14.33 -6.25 -7.27
C LEU A 70 -13.87 -6.08 -8.73
N GLU A 71 -14.72 -6.44 -9.70
CA GLU A 71 -14.44 -6.19 -11.13
C GLU A 71 -14.21 -4.72 -11.40
N LYS A 72 -15.08 -3.84 -10.86
CA LYS A 72 -14.93 -2.38 -11.02
C LYS A 72 -13.67 -1.84 -10.35
N VAL A 73 -13.29 -2.37 -9.20
CA VAL A 73 -12.01 -2.01 -8.54
C VAL A 73 -10.84 -2.41 -9.43
N GLU A 74 -10.82 -3.65 -9.91
CA GLU A 74 -9.73 -4.16 -10.76
C GLU A 74 -9.62 -3.39 -12.08
N ASP A 75 -10.74 -3.11 -12.73
CA ASP A 75 -10.79 -2.32 -13.97
C ASP A 75 -10.20 -0.92 -13.74
N ALA A 76 -10.61 -0.23 -12.66
CA ALA A 76 -10.14 1.10 -12.34
C ALA A 76 -8.63 1.10 -12.00
N VAL A 77 -8.14 0.10 -11.28
CA VAL A 77 -6.72 -0.06 -10.96
C VAL A 77 -5.90 -0.30 -12.22
N ARG A 78 -6.36 -1.20 -13.12
CA ARG A 78 -5.66 -1.49 -14.38
C ARG A 78 -5.61 -0.26 -15.29
N ALA A 79 -6.74 0.44 -15.43
CA ALA A 79 -6.78 1.68 -16.22
C ALA A 79 -5.85 2.75 -15.65
N PHE A 80 -5.79 2.91 -14.32
CA PHE A 80 -4.88 3.86 -13.69
C PHE A 80 -3.41 3.42 -13.80
N ALA A 81 -3.13 2.11 -13.77
CA ALA A 81 -1.77 1.61 -14.00
C ALA A 81 -1.24 2.01 -15.38
N GLU A 82 -2.08 1.96 -16.44
CA GLU A 82 -1.69 2.39 -17.79
C GLU A 82 -1.26 3.86 -17.84
N GLU A 83 -1.86 4.73 -17.00
CA GLU A 83 -1.47 6.14 -16.91
C GLU A 83 -0.03 6.34 -16.43
N THR A 84 0.54 5.36 -15.72
CA THR A 84 1.94 5.44 -15.22
C THR A 84 2.99 5.20 -16.31
N ALA A 85 2.59 4.94 -17.55
CA ALA A 85 3.49 4.84 -18.71
C ALA A 85 4.12 6.19 -19.13
N ASP A 86 3.65 7.31 -18.54
CA ASP A 86 4.11 8.66 -18.83
C ASP A 86 5.52 9.00 -18.29
N GLY A 87 6.15 8.06 -17.57
CA GLY A 87 7.47 8.25 -16.95
C GLY A 87 7.45 9.11 -15.67
N GLY A 88 6.28 9.49 -15.16
CA GLY A 88 6.10 10.17 -13.89
C GLY A 88 6.27 9.24 -12.69
N PRO A 89 5.93 9.72 -11.46
CA PRO A 89 6.06 8.91 -10.23
C PRO A 89 5.32 7.58 -10.31
N GLY A 90 5.94 6.50 -9.81
CA GLY A 90 5.24 5.27 -9.49
C GLY A 90 4.21 5.50 -8.38
N VAL A 91 3.26 4.57 -8.20
CA VAL A 91 2.25 4.64 -7.14
C VAL A 91 2.17 3.32 -6.40
N LEU A 92 2.39 3.34 -5.09
CA LEU A 92 2.01 2.26 -4.19
C LEU A 92 0.53 2.44 -3.83
N LEU A 93 -0.33 1.82 -4.65
CA LEU A 93 -1.78 1.88 -4.54
C LEU A 93 -2.30 0.72 -3.71
N THR A 94 -3.41 0.91 -3.00
CA THR A 94 -4.02 -0.13 -2.17
C THR A 94 -5.47 -0.37 -2.55
N ALA A 95 -5.85 -1.64 -2.68
CA ALA A 95 -7.19 -2.03 -3.11
C ALA A 95 -7.55 -3.45 -2.66
N PRO A 96 -8.85 -3.81 -2.58
CA PRO A 96 -9.25 -5.20 -2.63
C PRO A 96 -8.83 -5.82 -3.96
N TRP A 97 -8.21 -7.00 -3.91
CA TRP A 97 -7.64 -7.62 -5.11
C TRP A 97 -7.88 -9.12 -5.12
N ARG A 98 -8.32 -9.66 -6.26
CA ARG A 98 -8.51 -11.10 -6.42
C ARG A 98 -7.25 -11.74 -6.97
N ASP A 99 -6.85 -12.85 -6.35
CA ASP A 99 -5.78 -13.70 -6.84
C ASP A 99 -6.03 -15.14 -6.41
N GLY A 100 -5.74 -16.12 -7.28
CA GLY A 100 -5.86 -17.55 -6.97
C GLY A 100 -7.24 -18.00 -6.45
N GLY A 101 -8.32 -17.27 -6.76
CA GLY A 101 -9.68 -17.57 -6.29
C GLY A 101 -10.03 -17.01 -4.91
N ALA A 102 -9.13 -16.23 -4.28
CA ALA A 102 -9.36 -15.52 -3.04
C ALA A 102 -9.35 -14.00 -3.23
N THR A 103 -9.91 -13.27 -2.28
CA THR A 103 -9.87 -11.80 -2.23
C THR A 103 -8.94 -11.36 -1.10
N TYR A 104 -8.04 -10.45 -1.40
CA TYR A 104 -7.03 -9.94 -0.47
C TYR A 104 -7.14 -8.43 -0.29
N ASN A 105 -6.75 -7.95 0.87
CA ASN A 105 -6.36 -6.57 1.08
C ASN A 105 -4.93 -6.42 0.52
N ALA A 106 -4.75 -5.65 -0.55
CA ALA A 106 -3.52 -5.65 -1.33
C ALA A 106 -2.90 -4.26 -1.48
N ALA A 107 -1.57 -4.24 -1.56
CA ALA A 107 -0.77 -3.13 -2.03
C ALA A 107 -0.18 -3.48 -3.41
N LEU A 108 -0.35 -2.58 -4.36
CA LEU A 108 -0.03 -2.74 -5.77
C LEU A 108 0.96 -1.64 -6.17
N LEU A 109 2.16 -2.01 -6.63
CA LEU A 109 3.08 -1.05 -7.23
C LEU A 109 2.70 -0.83 -8.70
N LEU A 110 2.27 0.37 -9.02
CA LEU A 110 1.96 0.80 -10.39
C LEU A 110 3.13 1.60 -10.94
N GLU A 111 3.77 1.09 -11.99
CA GLU A 111 4.92 1.72 -12.64
C GLU A 111 5.02 1.30 -14.11
N GLY A 112 5.40 2.23 -14.96
CA GLY A 112 5.69 1.95 -16.38
C GLY A 112 4.50 1.37 -17.14
N GLY A 113 3.29 1.80 -16.83
CA GLY A 113 2.06 1.38 -17.50
C GLY A 113 1.49 0.05 -17.02
N LYS A 114 1.94 -0.50 -15.90
CA LYS A 114 1.53 -1.82 -15.41
C LYS A 114 1.53 -1.92 -13.90
N ILE A 115 0.92 -2.99 -13.40
CA ILE A 115 1.09 -3.45 -12.02
C ILE A 115 2.42 -4.20 -11.98
N ALA A 116 3.46 -3.56 -11.45
CA ALA A 116 4.82 -4.11 -11.41
C ALA A 116 5.02 -5.12 -10.28
N ALA A 117 4.31 -4.96 -9.16
CA ALA A 117 4.34 -5.89 -8.03
C ALA A 117 3.04 -5.81 -7.22
N THR A 118 2.73 -6.92 -6.51
CA THR A 118 1.58 -7.01 -5.60
C THR A 118 2.04 -7.61 -4.28
N ARG A 119 1.53 -7.08 -3.16
CA ARG A 119 1.68 -7.62 -1.81
C ARG A 119 0.33 -7.72 -1.14
N PHE A 120 0.12 -8.77 -0.39
CA PHE A 120 -1.14 -9.04 0.31
C PHE A 120 -0.92 -8.89 1.81
N LYS A 121 -1.88 -8.27 2.48
CA LYS A 121 -1.91 -8.17 3.93
C LYS A 121 -1.93 -9.55 4.55
N ARG A 122 -1.03 -9.78 5.52
CA ARG A 122 -0.88 -11.06 6.21
C ARG A 122 -1.79 -11.14 7.43
N ASP A 123 -1.73 -10.11 8.28
CA ASP A 123 -2.43 -10.08 9.55
C ASP A 123 -3.75 -9.31 9.42
N LEU A 124 -4.86 -10.01 9.56
CA LEU A 124 -6.20 -9.47 9.37
C LEU A 124 -6.84 -9.17 10.74
N PRO A 125 -7.08 -7.90 11.09
CA PRO A 125 -7.74 -7.58 12.34
C PRO A 125 -9.18 -8.09 12.37
N ASN A 126 -9.58 -8.68 13.51
CA ASN A 126 -10.90 -9.23 13.72
C ASN A 126 -11.39 -8.92 15.14
N TYR A 127 -11.33 -7.67 15.54
CA TYR A 127 -11.71 -7.17 16.86
C TYR A 127 -12.25 -5.74 16.78
N GLY A 128 -13.09 -5.36 17.74
CA GLY A 128 -13.70 -4.03 17.80
C GLY A 128 -14.54 -3.73 16.55
N VAL A 129 -14.11 -2.76 15.76
CA VAL A 129 -14.76 -2.36 14.49
C VAL A 129 -14.21 -3.10 13.27
N PHE A 130 -13.22 -3.95 13.46
CA PHE A 130 -12.58 -4.67 12.37
C PHE A 130 -13.15 -6.07 12.20
N ASP A 131 -13.44 -6.45 10.95
CA ASP A 131 -13.99 -7.76 10.58
C ASP A 131 -13.36 -8.24 9.24
N GLU A 132 -12.04 -8.04 9.13
CA GLU A 132 -11.35 -8.35 7.87
C GLU A 132 -11.26 -9.85 7.57
N MET A 133 -11.19 -10.71 8.59
CA MET A 133 -11.15 -12.17 8.39
C MET A 133 -12.41 -12.73 7.73
N ARG A 134 -13.53 -12.02 7.78
CA ARG A 134 -14.77 -12.43 7.12
C ARG A 134 -14.73 -12.16 5.61
N VAL A 135 -13.98 -11.17 5.18
CA VAL A 135 -14.06 -10.62 3.81
C VAL A 135 -12.77 -10.78 3.01
N PHE A 136 -11.62 -10.97 3.69
CA PHE A 136 -10.32 -11.15 3.05
C PHE A 136 -9.65 -12.47 3.48
N ALA A 137 -8.85 -13.01 2.59
CA ALA A 137 -7.92 -14.08 2.91
C ALA A 137 -6.59 -13.50 3.43
N PRO A 138 -5.92 -14.16 4.40
CA PRO A 138 -4.57 -13.77 4.81
C PRO A 138 -3.59 -14.03 3.67
N GLY A 139 -2.71 -13.05 3.41
CA GLY A 139 -1.63 -13.20 2.45
C GLY A 139 -0.53 -14.15 2.93
N PRO A 140 0.36 -14.60 2.05
CA PRO A 140 1.60 -15.27 2.42
C PRO A 140 2.54 -14.27 3.11
N MET A 141 3.60 -14.76 3.76
CA MET A 141 4.69 -13.91 4.23
C MET A 141 5.27 -13.11 3.05
N PRO A 142 5.31 -11.77 3.13
CA PRO A 142 5.73 -10.94 2.02
C PRO A 142 7.25 -10.85 1.90
N GLY A 143 7.76 -10.86 0.67
CA GLY A 143 9.12 -10.39 0.39
C GLY A 143 9.12 -8.90 -0.03
N PRO A 144 10.28 -8.22 -0.06
CA PRO A 144 10.37 -6.84 -0.52
C PRO A 144 10.02 -6.69 -2.00
N ILE A 145 9.68 -5.48 -2.40
CA ILE A 145 9.50 -5.05 -3.80
C ILE A 145 10.76 -4.29 -4.22
N ASP A 146 11.29 -4.55 -5.40
CA ASP A 146 12.34 -3.71 -5.99
C ASP A 146 11.71 -2.52 -6.70
N PHE A 147 12.14 -1.31 -6.34
CA PHE A 147 11.74 -0.08 -7.00
C PHE A 147 12.94 0.86 -7.14
N LYS A 148 13.36 1.11 -8.38
CA LYS A 148 14.53 1.94 -8.70
C LYS A 148 15.81 1.52 -7.94
N GLY A 149 16.00 0.24 -7.71
CA GLY A 149 17.15 -0.33 -7.01
C GLY A 149 17.06 -0.28 -5.49
N VAL A 150 15.93 0.18 -4.91
CA VAL A 150 15.66 0.14 -3.47
C VAL A 150 14.70 -1.02 -3.17
N ARG A 151 15.03 -1.84 -2.20
CA ARG A 151 14.19 -2.97 -1.76
C ARG A 151 13.21 -2.52 -0.68
N ILE A 152 11.97 -2.34 -1.08
CA ILE A 152 10.89 -1.80 -0.26
C ILE A 152 10.09 -2.93 0.38
N GLY A 153 10.04 -2.99 1.71
CA GLY A 153 9.08 -3.79 2.46
C GLY A 153 7.73 -3.08 2.54
N VAL A 154 6.64 -3.81 2.31
CA VAL A 154 5.29 -3.24 2.35
C VAL A 154 4.41 -4.05 3.32
N PRO A 155 4.57 -3.87 4.64
CA PRO A 155 3.62 -4.36 5.62
C PRO A 155 2.37 -3.46 5.60
N ILE A 156 1.17 -4.05 5.63
CA ILE A 156 -0.09 -3.31 5.55
C ILE A 156 -0.76 -3.25 6.91
N CYS A 157 -0.89 -2.06 7.48
CA CYS A 157 -1.66 -1.76 8.70
C CYS A 157 -1.32 -2.71 9.88
N GLU A 158 -2.16 -3.73 10.13
CA GLU A 158 -2.01 -4.71 11.23
C GLU A 158 -0.70 -5.51 11.14
N ASP A 159 -0.13 -5.65 9.96
CA ASP A 159 1.14 -6.37 9.75
C ASP A 159 2.32 -5.81 10.57
N ILE A 160 2.24 -4.58 11.07
CA ILE A 160 3.27 -4.01 11.95
C ILE A 160 2.96 -4.17 13.46
N TRP A 161 1.82 -4.74 13.82
CA TRP A 161 1.44 -4.88 15.23
C TRP A 161 2.19 -6.03 15.91
N THR A 162 2.58 -7.04 15.13
CA THR A 162 3.49 -8.12 15.55
C THR A 162 4.86 -7.96 14.84
N PRO A 163 5.93 -8.56 15.33
CA PRO A 163 7.24 -8.48 14.69
C PRO A 163 7.34 -9.27 13.37
N ASP A 164 6.58 -10.35 13.22
CA ASP A 164 6.80 -11.42 12.24
C ASP A 164 6.95 -10.94 10.80
N VAL A 165 6.05 -10.05 10.35
CA VAL A 165 6.07 -9.53 8.97
C VAL A 165 7.25 -8.59 8.75
N ALA A 166 7.53 -7.70 9.71
CA ALA A 166 8.63 -6.75 9.61
C ALA A 166 9.99 -7.43 9.66
N GLU A 167 10.15 -8.44 10.53
CA GLU A 167 11.37 -9.27 10.61
C GLU A 167 11.59 -10.06 9.31
N CYS A 168 10.55 -10.71 8.80
CA CYS A 168 10.62 -11.43 7.53
C CYS A 168 11.05 -10.52 6.37
N LEU A 169 10.53 -9.30 6.30
CA LEU A 169 10.91 -8.31 5.31
C LEU A 169 12.38 -7.88 5.45
N GLN A 170 12.82 -7.63 6.68
CA GLN A 170 14.21 -7.26 6.98
C GLN A 170 15.16 -8.40 6.63
N GLU A 171 14.88 -9.64 7.05
CA GLU A 171 15.68 -10.83 6.72
C GLU A 171 15.73 -11.12 5.23
N SER A 172 14.65 -10.79 4.50
CA SER A 172 14.58 -10.87 3.05
C SER A 172 15.29 -9.70 2.34
N GLY A 173 15.91 -8.78 3.10
CA GLY A 173 16.75 -7.69 2.60
C GLY A 173 15.96 -6.44 2.20
N ALA A 174 14.83 -6.14 2.83
CA ALA A 174 14.21 -4.82 2.72
C ALA A 174 15.14 -3.74 3.29
N GLU A 175 15.13 -2.56 2.70
CA GLU A 175 15.95 -1.39 3.09
C GLU A 175 15.10 -0.29 3.74
N ILE A 176 13.78 -0.30 3.49
CA ILE A 176 12.80 0.63 4.06
C ILE A 176 11.45 -0.08 4.16
N LEU A 177 10.66 0.29 5.16
CA LEU A 177 9.28 -0.16 5.33
C LEU A 177 8.31 0.96 4.96
N LEU A 178 7.40 0.71 4.01
CA LEU A 178 6.28 1.59 3.66
C LEU A 178 4.99 0.94 4.15
N VAL A 179 4.31 1.62 5.08
CA VAL A 179 3.14 1.09 5.79
C VAL A 179 1.87 1.84 5.38
N PRO A 180 1.10 1.37 4.39
CA PRO A 180 -0.27 1.82 4.17
C PRO A 180 -1.15 1.46 5.38
N ASN A 181 -1.89 2.43 5.90
CA ASN A 181 -2.74 2.23 7.07
C ASN A 181 -4.12 2.87 6.88
N GLY A 182 -5.15 2.25 7.49
CA GLY A 182 -6.54 2.71 7.46
C GLY A 182 -7.19 2.77 8.84
N SER A 183 -6.40 2.83 9.92
CA SER A 183 -6.94 2.85 11.28
C SER A 183 -7.78 4.09 11.54
N PRO A 184 -9.03 3.92 12.10
CA PRO A 184 -9.88 5.05 12.45
C PRO A 184 -9.25 5.89 13.57
N TYR A 185 -9.63 7.18 13.62
CA TYR A 185 -9.20 8.05 14.69
C TYR A 185 -9.75 7.55 16.04
N ASN A 186 -8.84 7.44 17.01
CA ASN A 186 -9.17 7.13 18.39
C ASN A 186 -8.17 7.86 19.29
N ILE A 187 -8.68 8.65 20.24
CA ILE A 187 -7.89 9.46 21.18
C ILE A 187 -6.84 8.60 21.94
N ALA A 188 -7.20 7.37 22.33
CA ALA A 188 -6.33 6.48 23.08
C ALA A 188 -5.31 5.69 22.19
N LYS A 189 -5.49 5.69 20.85
CA LYS A 189 -4.67 4.86 19.93
C LYS A 189 -3.49 5.58 19.29
N THR A 190 -3.37 6.90 19.43
CA THR A 190 -2.26 7.64 18.81
C THR A 190 -0.92 7.13 19.34
N ASP A 191 -0.81 6.98 20.65
CA ASP A 191 0.41 6.47 21.31
C ASP A 191 0.70 5.00 20.94
N GLN A 192 -0.34 4.16 20.84
CA GLN A 192 -0.18 2.76 20.46
C GLN A 192 0.38 2.61 19.04
N ARG A 193 -0.16 3.37 18.06
CA ARG A 193 0.34 3.34 16.67
C ARG A 193 1.81 3.74 16.59
N LEU A 194 2.17 4.81 17.31
CA LEU A 194 3.56 5.25 17.38
C LEU A 194 4.45 4.20 18.04
N GLN A 195 3.99 3.56 19.13
CA GLN A 195 4.72 2.49 19.82
C GLN A 195 4.99 1.30 18.89
N HIS A 196 4.00 0.83 18.12
CA HIS A 196 4.20 -0.25 17.15
C HIS A 196 5.20 0.15 16.05
N ALA A 197 5.07 1.34 15.48
CA ALA A 197 6.02 1.81 14.47
C ALA A 197 7.45 1.91 15.02
N VAL A 198 7.62 2.49 16.21
CA VAL A 198 8.94 2.59 16.89
C VAL A 198 9.51 1.22 17.22
N ALA A 199 8.67 0.28 17.69
CA ALA A 199 9.11 -1.10 17.95
C ALA A 199 9.67 -1.74 16.67
N ARG A 200 8.96 -1.65 15.55
CA ARG A 200 9.43 -2.21 14.26
C ARG A 200 10.73 -1.57 13.79
N VAL A 201 10.85 -0.25 13.90
CA VAL A 201 12.12 0.45 13.57
C VAL A 201 13.27 -0.01 14.46
N THR A 202 13.01 -0.17 15.76
CA THR A 202 14.04 -0.58 16.73
C THR A 202 14.48 -2.02 16.50
N GLU A 203 13.56 -2.93 16.20
CA GLU A 203 13.85 -4.35 16.02
C GLU A 203 14.53 -4.62 14.67
N THR A 204 14.08 -3.99 13.60
CA THR A 204 14.59 -4.22 12.24
C THR A 204 15.78 -3.33 11.89
N GLY A 205 15.94 -2.19 12.55
CA GLY A 205 16.91 -1.15 12.17
C GLY A 205 16.55 -0.41 10.87
N LEU A 206 15.37 -0.68 10.29
CA LEU A 206 14.94 -0.08 9.01
C LEU A 206 14.20 1.23 9.23
N PRO A 207 14.39 2.22 8.35
CA PRO A 207 13.50 3.39 8.30
C PRO A 207 12.08 2.95 7.95
N LEU A 208 11.08 3.60 8.56
CA LEU A 208 9.67 3.28 8.38
C LEU A 208 8.88 4.55 8.04
N ILE A 209 8.09 4.46 6.98
CA ILE A 209 7.13 5.47 6.58
C ILE A 209 5.72 4.93 6.81
N TYR A 210 4.90 5.68 7.54
CA TYR A 210 3.54 5.30 7.91
C TYR A 210 2.53 6.30 7.35
N VAL A 211 1.59 5.83 6.54
CA VAL A 211 0.58 6.67 5.87
C VAL A 211 -0.81 6.25 6.29
N ASN A 212 -1.50 7.10 7.05
CA ASN A 212 -2.91 6.89 7.38
C ASN A 212 -3.81 7.76 6.50
N GLN A 213 -5.08 7.38 6.38
CA GLN A 213 -6.10 8.20 5.72
C GLN A 213 -6.52 9.40 6.59
N VAL A 214 -7.17 10.37 5.98
CA VAL A 214 -7.89 11.46 6.63
C VAL A 214 -9.38 11.13 6.66
N GLY A 215 -10.09 11.43 7.78
CA GLY A 215 -11.54 11.22 7.91
C GLY A 215 -11.95 10.09 8.81
#